data_f985ec510c2989d73ee38ce353fc51fd
#
_entry.id   f985ec510c2989d73ee38ce353fc51fd
#
_cell.length_a   1.000
_cell.length_b   1.000
_cell.length_c   1.000
_cell.angle_alpha   90.00
_cell.angle_beta   90.00
_cell.angle_gamma   90.00
#
_symmetry.space_group_name_H-M   'P 1'
#
loop_
_entity.id
_entity.type
_entity.pdbx_description
1 polymer ?
#
loop_
_entity_poly.entity_id
_entity_poly.type
_entity_poly.pdbx_seq_one_letter_code
_entity_poly.pdbx_strand_id
1 'polypeptide(L)'
;ATAAAMNLTGTVTRDGIVYACVGGRRYTLPAPKGKKGKELTDELAALINADPDAPFTASSGAGSGDNGAGLKGSLGITARFTGECSVHDVRLNYYDGEATPEGIQVAIAYPKQKAANPDITRSVAGMGDRQYNYVVMPYKDDANLKIISDELLKRWGPAKMSDGVLWLAHTGTFGEVQAFGA
;
A
#
# COMPACT_ATOMS: atom_id res chain seq x y z
N ALA A 1 5.06 -8.12 5.71
CA ALA A 1 4.21 -7.04 5.19
C ALA A 1 4.68 -5.70 5.75
N THR A 2 4.63 -4.67 4.92
CA THR A 2 5.04 -3.31 5.30
C THR A 2 3.84 -2.60 5.90
N ALA A 3 3.98 -1.99 7.07
CA ALA A 3 2.89 -1.32 7.77
C ALA A 3 3.15 0.18 7.87
N ALA A 4 2.15 0.99 7.56
CA ALA A 4 2.09 2.39 7.92
C ALA A 4 1.24 2.56 9.18
N ALA A 5 1.49 3.58 9.97
CA ALA A 5 0.68 3.90 11.14
C ALA A 5 0.16 5.34 11.07
N MET A 6 -1.13 5.50 11.34
CA MET A 6 -1.77 6.80 11.50
C MET A 6 -2.27 6.92 12.95
N ASN A 7 -1.79 7.91 13.65
CA ASN A 7 -2.20 8.17 15.03
C ASN A 7 -3.13 9.39 15.08
N LEU A 8 -4.32 9.21 15.65
CA LEU A 8 -5.28 10.27 15.90
C LEU A 8 -5.33 10.54 17.41
N THR A 9 -5.09 11.79 17.80
CA THR A 9 -5.03 12.17 19.23
C THR A 9 -5.96 13.34 19.50
N GLY A 10 -6.73 13.24 20.58
CA GLY A 10 -7.62 14.30 21.05
C GLY A 10 -9.09 13.92 21.05
N THR A 11 -9.93 14.93 21.18
CA THR A 11 -11.38 14.80 21.15
C THR A 11 -11.92 15.85 20.18
N VAL A 12 -12.85 15.46 19.35
CA VAL A 12 -13.54 16.34 18.39
C VAL A 12 -14.29 17.43 19.14
N THR A 13 -13.94 18.68 18.91
CA THR A 13 -14.58 19.85 19.56
C THR A 13 -15.76 20.40 18.73
N ARG A 14 -15.74 20.16 17.42
CA ARG A 14 -16.76 20.58 16.47
C ARG A 14 -17.01 19.49 15.44
N ASP A 15 -18.27 19.28 15.04
CA ASP A 15 -18.62 18.31 14.01
C ASP A 15 -17.80 18.52 12.73
N GLY A 16 -17.28 17.43 12.20
CA GLY A 16 -16.44 17.42 11.02
C GLY A 16 -16.40 16.06 10.35
N ILE A 17 -15.51 15.91 9.39
CA ILE A 17 -15.29 14.65 8.65
C ILE A 17 -13.80 14.36 8.62
N VAL A 18 -13.41 13.12 8.88
CA VAL A 18 -12.04 12.63 8.64
C VAL A 18 -11.96 12.13 7.21
N TYR A 19 -11.04 12.68 6.44
CA TYR A 19 -10.76 12.27 5.08
C TYR A 19 -9.41 11.56 5.02
N ALA A 20 -9.43 10.24 4.93
CA ALA A 20 -8.22 9.43 4.81
C ALA A 20 -8.07 8.91 3.39
N CYS A 21 -6.91 9.11 2.79
CA CYS A 21 -6.54 8.54 1.50
C CYS A 21 -5.43 7.51 1.72
N VAL A 22 -5.70 6.26 1.38
CA VAL A 22 -4.78 5.14 1.56
C VAL A 22 -4.63 4.41 0.23
N GLY A 23 -3.41 4.34 -0.31
CA GLY A 23 -3.15 3.66 -1.57
C GLY A 23 -4.02 4.12 -2.73
N GLY A 24 -4.33 5.43 -2.79
CA GLY A 24 -5.20 6.03 -3.81
C GLY A 24 -6.71 5.87 -3.55
N ARG A 25 -7.12 5.15 -2.50
CA ARG A 25 -8.52 5.02 -2.09
C ARG A 25 -8.87 6.04 -1.02
N ARG A 26 -10.02 6.69 -1.19
CA ARG A 26 -10.52 7.72 -0.27
C ARG A 26 -11.57 7.12 0.66
N TYR A 27 -11.33 7.25 1.96
CA TYR A 27 -12.25 6.87 3.02
C TYR A 27 -12.73 8.12 3.76
N THR A 28 -14.02 8.25 3.92
CA THR A 28 -14.65 9.40 4.60
C THR A 28 -15.38 8.91 5.83
N LEU A 29 -15.04 9.49 6.99
CA LEU A 29 -15.64 9.11 8.27
C LEU A 29 -16.23 10.34 8.97
N PRO A 30 -17.52 10.37 9.28
CA PRO A 30 -18.12 11.43 10.12
C PRO A 30 -17.51 11.45 11.51
N ALA A 31 -17.13 12.63 11.96
CA ALA A 31 -16.51 12.88 13.26
C ALA A 31 -17.38 13.88 14.07
N PRO A 32 -18.45 13.42 14.73
CA PRO A 32 -19.29 14.27 15.55
C PRO A 32 -18.53 14.76 16.79
N LYS A 33 -18.96 15.92 17.30
CA LYS A 33 -18.42 16.51 18.53
C LYS A 33 -18.43 15.52 19.69
N GLY A 34 -17.34 15.46 20.44
CA GLY A 34 -17.15 14.58 21.60
C GLY A 34 -16.50 13.25 21.26
N LYS A 35 -16.35 12.88 19.98
CA LYS A 35 -15.72 11.63 19.57
C LYS A 35 -14.22 11.67 19.83
N LYS A 36 -13.68 10.58 20.32
CA LYS A 36 -12.27 10.47 20.71
C LYS A 36 -11.41 9.88 19.58
N GLY A 37 -10.11 10.15 19.61
CA GLY A 37 -9.17 9.67 18.62
C GLY A 37 -9.20 8.14 18.43
N LYS A 38 -9.34 7.39 19.54
CA LYS A 38 -9.43 5.91 19.45
C LYS A 38 -10.70 5.45 18.75
N GLU A 39 -11.86 6.04 19.04
CA GLU A 39 -13.12 5.69 18.39
C GLU A 39 -13.07 5.96 16.89
N LEU A 40 -12.45 7.08 16.50
CA LEU A 40 -12.24 7.41 15.08
C LEU A 40 -11.33 6.39 14.39
N THR A 41 -10.26 5.92 15.05
CA THR A 41 -9.39 4.91 14.46
C THR A 41 -10.06 3.54 14.39
N ASP A 42 -10.88 3.16 15.35
CA ASP A 42 -11.64 1.91 15.36
C ASP A 42 -12.63 1.86 14.17
N GLU A 43 -13.39 2.93 13.98
CA GLU A 43 -14.36 3.03 12.89
C GLU A 43 -13.66 3.13 11.51
N LEU A 44 -12.55 3.87 11.44
CA LEU A 44 -11.78 3.96 10.20
C LEU A 44 -11.18 2.61 9.81
N ALA A 45 -10.70 1.82 10.78
CA ALA A 45 -10.24 0.45 10.55
C ALA A 45 -11.37 -0.45 10.04
N ALA A 46 -12.56 -0.34 10.64
CA ALA A 46 -13.74 -1.08 10.19
C ALA A 46 -14.14 -0.70 8.76
N LEU A 47 -14.14 0.59 8.44
CA LEU A 47 -14.46 1.11 7.11
C LEU A 47 -13.47 0.61 6.04
N ILE A 48 -12.17 0.64 6.33
CA ILE A 48 -11.12 0.13 5.44
C ILE A 48 -11.26 -1.38 5.22
N ASN A 49 -11.50 -2.14 6.30
CA ASN A 49 -11.64 -3.60 6.21
C ASN A 49 -12.93 -4.06 5.55
N ALA A 50 -13.96 -3.21 5.50
CA ALA A 50 -15.20 -3.47 4.78
C ALA A 50 -15.04 -3.34 3.25
N ASP A 51 -13.97 -2.73 2.76
CA ASP A 51 -13.66 -2.64 1.34
C ASP A 51 -12.99 -3.94 0.85
N PRO A 52 -13.67 -4.80 0.09
CA PRO A 52 -13.13 -6.09 -0.36
C PRO A 52 -11.96 -5.94 -1.33
N ASP A 53 -11.94 -4.84 -2.08
CA ASP A 53 -10.95 -4.57 -3.10
C ASP A 53 -9.72 -3.83 -2.56
N ALA A 54 -9.68 -3.50 -1.25
CA ALA A 54 -8.52 -2.86 -0.66
C ALA A 54 -7.32 -3.82 -0.65
N PRO A 55 -6.15 -3.42 -1.20
CA PRO A 55 -4.94 -4.25 -1.19
C PRO A 55 -4.23 -4.26 0.16
N PHE A 56 -4.86 -3.76 1.19
CA PHE A 56 -4.35 -3.65 2.56
C PHE A 56 -5.44 -3.99 3.58
N THR A 57 -5.02 -4.22 4.80
CA THR A 57 -5.87 -4.39 5.98
C THR A 57 -5.53 -3.33 7.00
N ALA A 58 -6.50 -2.96 7.81
CA ALA A 58 -6.32 -2.00 8.88
C ALA A 58 -6.55 -2.65 10.26
N SER A 59 -5.72 -2.29 11.22
CA SER A 59 -5.88 -2.66 12.62
C SER A 59 -5.87 -1.41 13.48
N SER A 60 -6.77 -1.33 14.44
CA SER A 60 -6.84 -0.22 15.39
C SER A 60 -6.37 -0.66 16.78
N GLY A 61 -5.80 0.28 17.52
CA GLY A 61 -5.34 0.07 18.89
C GLY A 61 -5.28 1.37 19.67
N ALA A 62 -5.01 1.27 20.97
CA ALA A 62 -4.69 2.43 21.77
C ALA A 62 -3.34 3.00 21.35
N GLY A 63 -3.26 4.30 21.17
CA GLY A 63 -2.01 4.98 20.91
C GLY A 63 -1.09 4.98 22.13
N SER A 64 0.22 5.10 21.91
CA SER A 64 1.22 5.11 23.00
C SER A 64 0.91 6.20 24.03
N GLY A 65 0.83 5.81 25.31
CA GLY A 65 0.54 6.71 26.41
C GLY A 65 -0.93 7.15 26.50
N ASP A 66 -1.88 6.39 25.96
CA ASP A 66 -3.31 6.68 26.10
C ASP A 66 -3.85 6.39 27.52
N ASN A 67 -3.22 5.45 28.25
CA ASN A 67 -3.57 5.05 29.62
C ASN A 67 -5.07 4.73 29.81
N GLY A 68 -5.73 4.24 28.74
CA GLY A 68 -7.16 3.88 28.76
C GLY A 68 -8.13 5.06 28.62
N ALA A 69 -7.65 6.26 28.40
CA ALA A 69 -8.51 7.45 28.21
C ALA A 69 -9.26 7.47 26.88
N GLY A 70 -8.82 6.67 25.91
CA GLY A 70 -9.39 6.61 24.54
C GLY A 70 -9.09 7.87 23.70
N LEU A 71 -8.26 8.76 24.21
CA LEU A 71 -7.89 10.01 23.52
C LEU A 71 -6.92 9.77 22.36
N LYS A 72 -6.12 8.71 22.44
CA LYS A 72 -5.11 8.36 21.45
C LYS A 72 -5.47 7.05 20.76
N GLY A 73 -5.76 7.12 19.48
CA GLY A 73 -5.96 5.97 18.62
C GLY A 73 -4.75 5.77 17.70
N SER A 74 -4.36 4.52 17.48
CA SER A 74 -3.37 4.13 16.49
C SER A 74 -4.00 3.23 15.45
N LEU A 75 -3.92 3.62 14.20
CA LEU A 75 -4.38 2.86 13.05
C LEU A 75 -3.15 2.28 12.33
N GLY A 76 -2.96 0.98 12.38
CA GLY A 76 -1.95 0.26 11.60
C GLY A 76 -2.52 -0.18 10.26
N ILE A 77 -1.87 0.15 9.16
CA ILE A 77 -2.27 -0.23 7.80
C ILE A 77 -1.22 -1.18 7.26
N THR A 78 -1.61 -2.41 6.96
CA THR A 78 -0.71 -3.48 6.53
C THR A 78 -1.12 -3.99 5.15
N ALA A 79 -0.18 -4.03 4.21
CA ALA A 79 -0.43 -4.59 2.89
C ALA A 79 -0.78 -6.09 2.95
N ARG A 80 -1.70 -6.54 2.10
CA ARG A 80 -2.06 -7.97 1.99
C ARG A 80 -1.01 -8.79 1.25
N PHE A 81 -0.08 -8.15 0.55
CA PHE A 81 1.02 -8.77 -0.19
C PHE A 81 2.37 -8.22 0.27
N THR A 82 3.44 -8.91 -0.09
CA THR A 82 4.83 -8.53 0.22
C THR A 82 5.50 -7.94 -1.02
N GLY A 83 6.64 -7.30 -0.83
CA GLY A 83 7.46 -6.79 -1.91
C GLY A 83 7.52 -5.27 -2.00
N GLU A 84 8.18 -4.78 -3.01
CA GLU A 84 8.40 -3.34 -3.23
C GLU A 84 7.11 -2.55 -3.40
N CYS A 85 6.09 -3.16 -4.01
CA CYS A 85 4.78 -2.56 -4.21
C CYS A 85 3.84 -2.67 -3.00
N SER A 86 4.30 -3.22 -1.87
CA SER A 86 3.53 -3.29 -0.63
C SER A 86 3.49 -1.98 0.16
N VAL A 87 4.24 -0.97 -0.25
CA VAL A 87 4.25 0.35 0.38
C VAL A 87 3.11 1.17 -0.16
N HIS A 88 2.11 1.43 0.70
CA HIS A 88 0.99 2.29 0.35
C HIS A 88 1.20 3.69 0.88
N ASP A 89 0.86 4.68 0.05
CA ASP A 89 0.80 6.07 0.48
C ASP A 89 -0.41 6.29 1.40
N VAL A 90 -0.18 6.99 2.50
CA VAL A 90 -1.22 7.32 3.47
C VAL A 90 -1.23 8.83 3.66
N ARG A 91 -2.33 9.45 3.31
CA ARG A 91 -2.51 10.90 3.41
C ARG A 91 -3.83 11.24 4.07
N LEU A 92 -3.87 12.40 4.67
CA LEU A 92 -5.11 13.04 5.13
C LEU A 92 -5.34 14.31 4.33
N ASN A 93 -6.60 14.65 4.12
CA ASN A 93 -6.99 15.91 3.49
C ASN A 93 -6.28 16.11 2.14
N TYR A 94 -6.38 15.13 1.27
CA TYR A 94 -5.69 15.14 -0.02
C TYR A 94 -6.29 16.13 -1.02
N TYR A 95 -7.61 16.34 -0.94
CA TYR A 95 -8.31 17.25 -1.85
C TYR A 95 -8.51 18.63 -1.22
N ASP A 96 -8.61 19.64 -2.08
CA ASP A 96 -8.88 20.99 -1.66
C ASP A 96 -10.23 21.09 -0.91
N GLY A 97 -10.26 21.87 0.17
CA GLY A 97 -11.43 22.01 1.04
C GLY A 97 -11.59 20.91 2.10
N GLU A 98 -10.75 19.87 2.11
CA GLU A 98 -10.72 18.88 3.19
C GLU A 98 -9.92 19.41 4.38
N ALA A 99 -10.41 19.20 5.59
CA ALA A 99 -9.71 19.58 6.81
C ALA A 99 -9.88 18.54 7.91
N THR A 100 -8.88 18.43 8.76
CA THR A 100 -8.95 17.58 9.95
C THR A 100 -9.97 18.18 10.93
N PRO A 101 -10.84 17.36 11.55
CA PRO A 101 -11.79 17.82 12.55
C PRO A 101 -11.09 18.57 13.69
N GLU A 102 -11.70 19.66 14.12
CA GLU A 102 -11.16 20.49 15.18
C GLU A 102 -11.02 19.69 16.48
N GLY A 103 -9.87 19.83 17.18
CA GLY A 103 -9.55 19.09 18.40
C GLY A 103 -8.83 17.76 18.18
N ILE A 104 -8.66 17.31 16.92
CA ILE A 104 -7.89 16.12 16.58
C ILE A 104 -6.52 16.49 15.99
N GLN A 105 -5.49 15.90 16.54
CA GLN A 105 -4.13 15.95 16.01
C GLN A 105 -3.81 14.63 15.30
N VAL A 106 -3.11 14.72 14.19
CA VAL A 106 -2.74 13.57 13.37
C VAL A 106 -1.24 13.46 13.21
N ALA A 107 -0.73 12.23 13.37
CA ALA A 107 0.66 11.90 13.06
C ALA A 107 0.69 10.65 12.19
N ILE A 108 1.35 10.72 11.03
CA ILE A 108 1.50 9.60 10.11
C ILE A 108 2.96 9.13 10.16
N ALA A 109 3.15 7.84 10.42
CA ALA A 109 4.44 7.19 10.36
C ALA A 109 4.47 6.23 9.16
N TYR A 110 5.40 6.50 8.24
CA TYR A 110 5.60 5.65 7.07
C TYR A 110 6.59 4.53 7.39
N PRO A 111 6.41 3.34 6.80
CA PRO A 111 7.37 2.25 6.98
C PRO A 111 8.71 2.63 6.35
N LYS A 112 9.80 2.36 7.07
CA LYS A 112 11.16 2.63 6.61
C LYS A 112 11.75 1.48 5.80
N GLN A 113 11.22 0.28 5.94
CA GLN A 113 11.71 -0.93 5.27
C GLN A 113 10.65 -1.50 4.34
N LYS A 114 11.09 -1.89 3.15
CA LYS A 114 10.30 -2.68 2.21
C LYS A 114 10.43 -4.16 2.57
N ALA A 115 9.36 -4.91 2.49
CA ALA A 115 9.41 -6.35 2.56
C ALA A 115 10.14 -6.91 1.33
N ALA A 116 10.79 -8.06 1.47
CA ALA A 116 11.39 -8.76 0.33
C ALA A 116 10.31 -9.10 -0.71
N ASN A 117 10.69 -9.04 -2.00
CA ASN A 117 9.81 -9.43 -3.08
C ASN A 117 9.46 -10.93 -2.99
N PRO A 118 8.24 -11.32 -3.34
CA PRO A 118 7.88 -12.73 -3.41
C PRO A 118 8.58 -13.40 -4.60
N ASP A 119 8.83 -14.71 -4.49
CA ASP A 119 9.29 -15.54 -5.59
C ASP A 119 8.15 -15.75 -6.62
N ILE A 120 8.39 -15.35 -7.86
CA ILE A 120 7.42 -15.45 -8.96
C ILE A 120 7.45 -16.79 -9.70
N THR A 121 8.31 -17.72 -9.32
CA THR A 121 8.48 -19.02 -10.02
C THR A 121 7.14 -19.73 -10.24
N ARG A 122 6.28 -19.75 -9.23
CA ARG A 122 4.94 -20.36 -9.34
C ARG A 122 4.02 -19.61 -10.32
N SER A 123 4.09 -18.29 -10.33
CA SER A 123 3.29 -17.45 -11.23
C SER A 123 3.71 -17.66 -12.68
N VAL A 124 5.01 -17.73 -12.93
CA VAL A 124 5.59 -18.00 -14.25
C VAL A 124 5.25 -19.41 -14.71
N ALA A 125 5.34 -20.43 -13.84
CA ALA A 125 4.91 -21.79 -14.16
C ALA A 125 3.41 -21.86 -14.51
N GLY A 126 2.57 -21.05 -13.87
CA GLY A 126 1.14 -20.93 -14.14
C GLY A 126 0.79 -20.32 -15.51
N MET A 127 1.74 -19.67 -16.19
CA MET A 127 1.53 -19.14 -17.55
C MET A 127 1.23 -20.23 -18.59
N GLY A 128 1.68 -21.48 -18.36
CA GLY A 128 1.46 -22.62 -19.26
C GLY A 128 1.92 -22.35 -20.68
N ASP A 129 1.19 -22.83 -21.67
CA ASP A 129 1.49 -22.64 -23.09
C ASP A 129 0.77 -21.44 -23.73
N ARG A 130 0.04 -20.66 -22.91
CA ARG A 130 -0.67 -19.48 -23.40
C ARG A 130 0.32 -18.39 -23.82
N GLN A 131 0.10 -17.76 -24.98
CA GLN A 131 0.86 -16.60 -25.43
C GLN A 131 0.45 -15.34 -24.68
N TYR A 132 1.45 -14.59 -24.21
CA TYR A 132 1.29 -13.28 -23.60
C TYR A 132 2.16 -12.28 -24.36
N ASN A 133 1.55 -11.41 -25.13
CA ASN A 133 2.27 -10.40 -25.91
C ASN A 133 2.92 -9.36 -25.01
N TYR A 134 2.27 -9.04 -23.89
CA TYR A 134 2.74 -8.06 -22.90
C TYR A 134 2.67 -8.65 -21.50
N VAL A 135 3.78 -8.59 -20.80
CA VAL A 135 3.89 -8.97 -19.39
C VAL A 135 4.31 -7.73 -18.61
N VAL A 136 3.54 -7.34 -17.61
CA VAL A 136 3.87 -6.24 -16.70
C VAL A 136 4.25 -6.83 -15.35
N MET A 137 5.45 -6.53 -14.88
CA MET A 137 5.94 -7.03 -13.59
C MET A 137 6.27 -5.86 -12.65
N PRO A 138 5.75 -5.85 -11.42
CA PRO A 138 6.01 -4.78 -10.46
C PRO A 138 7.34 -4.94 -9.71
N TYR A 139 7.98 -6.12 -9.81
CA TYR A 139 9.24 -6.44 -9.10
C TYR A 139 10.42 -6.26 -10.05
N LYS A 140 11.48 -5.62 -9.54
CA LYS A 140 12.67 -5.28 -10.32
C LYS A 140 13.97 -5.89 -9.75
N ASP A 141 13.86 -6.81 -8.81
CA ASP A 141 15.00 -7.55 -8.27
C ASP A 141 15.55 -8.56 -9.27
N ASP A 142 16.84 -8.74 -9.29
CA ASP A 142 17.57 -9.57 -10.27
C ASP A 142 17.08 -11.01 -10.32
N ALA A 143 16.69 -11.58 -9.16
CA ALA A 143 16.18 -12.95 -9.08
C ALA A 143 14.87 -13.12 -9.88
N ASN A 144 13.91 -12.25 -9.67
CA ASN A 144 12.64 -12.29 -10.37
C ASN A 144 12.78 -11.89 -11.85
N LEU A 145 13.63 -10.91 -12.14
CA LEU A 145 13.96 -10.53 -13.52
C LEU A 145 14.53 -11.69 -14.31
N LYS A 146 15.47 -12.44 -13.70
CA LYS A 146 16.05 -13.61 -14.35
C LYS A 146 15.01 -14.70 -14.63
N ILE A 147 14.13 -15.01 -13.69
CA ILE A 147 13.10 -16.04 -13.84
C ILE A 147 12.19 -15.72 -15.04
N ILE A 148 11.67 -14.49 -15.13
CA ILE A 148 10.76 -14.11 -16.23
C ILE A 148 11.48 -13.98 -17.56
N SER A 149 12.73 -13.46 -17.56
CA SER A 149 13.55 -13.35 -18.77
C SER A 149 13.88 -14.71 -19.35
N ASP A 150 14.33 -15.66 -18.53
CA ASP A 150 14.62 -17.03 -18.95
C ASP A 150 13.37 -17.71 -19.54
N GLU A 151 12.17 -17.49 -18.97
CA GLU A 151 10.93 -18.03 -19.52
C GLU A 151 10.55 -17.38 -20.85
N LEU A 152 10.68 -16.07 -21.01
CA LEU A 152 10.39 -15.38 -22.27
C LEU A 152 11.36 -15.81 -23.37
N LEU A 153 12.65 -15.95 -23.07
CA LEU A 153 13.64 -16.47 -24.01
C LEU A 153 13.33 -17.91 -24.44
N LYS A 154 12.92 -18.77 -23.51
CA LYS A 154 12.50 -20.14 -23.80
C LYS A 154 11.27 -20.18 -24.71
N ARG A 155 10.34 -19.26 -24.53
CA ARG A 155 9.12 -19.14 -25.37
C ARG A 155 9.43 -18.66 -26.78
N TRP A 156 10.39 -17.72 -26.90
CA TRP A 156 10.89 -17.27 -28.21
C TRP A 156 11.65 -18.35 -28.99
N GLY A 157 12.11 -19.40 -28.31
CA GLY A 157 12.86 -20.50 -28.92
C GLY A 157 12.07 -21.25 -30.02
N PRO A 158 12.79 -22.03 -30.86
CA PRO A 158 12.21 -22.65 -32.07
C PRO A 158 11.08 -23.64 -31.78
N ALA A 159 10.97 -24.15 -30.57
CA ALA A 159 9.92 -25.09 -30.19
C ALA A 159 8.55 -24.44 -29.97
N LYS A 160 8.51 -23.18 -29.48
CA LYS A 160 7.26 -22.47 -29.15
C LYS A 160 6.96 -21.28 -30.08
N MET A 161 8.01 -20.58 -30.53
CA MET A 161 7.92 -19.37 -31.37
C MET A 161 6.87 -18.37 -30.88
N SER A 162 6.75 -18.23 -29.56
CA SER A 162 5.79 -17.34 -28.90
C SER A 162 6.55 -16.17 -28.30
N ASP A 163 6.42 -15.02 -28.92
CA ASP A 163 7.03 -13.77 -28.48
C ASP A 163 6.26 -13.11 -27.34
N GLY A 164 6.97 -12.30 -26.58
CA GLY A 164 6.39 -11.48 -25.49
C GLY A 164 7.37 -10.40 -25.04
N VAL A 165 6.82 -9.27 -24.63
CA VAL A 165 7.61 -8.13 -24.12
C VAL A 165 7.33 -7.92 -22.64
N LEU A 166 8.41 -7.80 -21.86
CA LEU A 166 8.35 -7.48 -20.44
C LEU A 166 8.40 -5.97 -20.24
N TRP A 167 7.42 -5.42 -19.52
CA TRP A 167 7.37 -4.03 -19.10
C TRP A 167 7.67 -3.91 -17.62
N LEU A 168 8.64 -3.03 -17.29
CA LEU A 168 9.09 -2.72 -15.94
C LEU A 168 9.08 -1.22 -15.72
N ALA A 169 8.95 -0.81 -14.47
CA ALA A 169 9.12 0.57 -14.05
C ALA A 169 10.30 0.69 -13.08
N HIS A 170 11.22 1.58 -13.39
CA HIS A 170 12.33 1.92 -12.50
C HIS A 170 12.37 3.42 -12.24
N THR A 171 12.56 3.80 -10.98
CA THR A 171 12.71 5.20 -10.57
C THR A 171 14.05 5.36 -9.88
N GLY A 172 14.79 6.39 -10.24
CA GLY A 172 16.11 6.68 -9.69
C GLY A 172 16.76 7.90 -10.37
N THR A 173 17.99 8.19 -10.01
CA THR A 173 18.83 9.16 -10.72
C THR A 173 19.15 8.65 -12.12
N PHE A 174 19.58 9.54 -13.01
CA PHE A 174 19.95 9.17 -14.39
C PHE A 174 20.96 8.01 -14.42
N GLY A 175 22.00 8.06 -13.56
CA GLY A 175 23.02 7.01 -13.50
C GLY A 175 22.47 5.65 -13.04
N GLU A 176 21.54 5.65 -12.08
CA GLU A 176 20.88 4.42 -11.60
C GLU A 176 19.99 3.78 -12.67
N VAL A 177 19.22 4.62 -13.39
CA VAL A 177 18.36 4.15 -14.49
C VAL A 177 19.20 3.61 -15.64
N GLN A 178 20.31 4.26 -15.98
CA GLN A 178 21.24 3.79 -17.01
C GLN A 178 21.89 2.48 -16.62
N ALA A 179 22.35 2.35 -15.37
CA ALA A 179 22.95 1.11 -14.87
C ALA A 179 21.95 -0.06 -14.82
N PHE A 180 20.69 0.22 -14.56
CA PHE A 180 19.61 -0.79 -14.57
C PHE A 180 19.27 -1.27 -15.98
N GLY A 181 19.41 -0.43 -17.00
CA GLY A 181 19.08 -0.74 -18.39
C GLY A 181 20.24 -1.30 -19.22
N ALA A 182 21.46 -1.37 -18.66
CA ALA A 182 22.67 -1.89 -19.31
C ALA A 182 22.87 -3.38 -19.06
#